data_4a2ec25d2b9753aca5d50dd269d25eab
#
_entry.id   4a2ec25d2b9753aca5d50dd269d25eab
#
_cell.length_a   1.000
_cell.length_b   1.000
_cell.length_c   1.000
_cell.angle_alpha   90.00
_cell.angle_beta   90.00
_cell.angle_gamma   90.00
#
_symmetry.space_group_name_H-M   'P 1'
#
loop_
_entity.id
_entity.type
_entity.pdbx_description
1 polymer ?
#
loop_
_entity_poly.entity_id
_entity_poly.type
_entity_poly.pdbx_seq_one_letter_code
_entity_poly.pdbx_strand_id
1 'polypeptide(L)' 'PDGYDKWKADISAVADEGTAKLQDVWKRSSADFRSHAAKHDLQWWESCKTKAATVQHAA' A
#
# COMPACT_ATOMS: atom_id res chain seq x y z
N PRO A 1 2.40 -7.63 -13.40
CA PRO A 1 1.17 -7.25 -14.10
C PRO A 1 1.26 -5.84 -14.67
N ASP A 2 0.55 -5.59 -15.76
CA ASP A 2 0.54 -4.28 -16.37
C ASP A 2 -0.03 -3.24 -15.40
N GLY A 3 0.67 -2.10 -15.28
CA GLY A 3 0.24 -1.03 -14.39
C GLY A 3 0.63 -1.23 -12.94
N TYR A 4 1.35 -2.29 -12.63
CA TYR A 4 1.74 -2.61 -11.26
C TYR A 4 2.62 -1.52 -10.66
N ASP A 5 3.60 -1.02 -11.41
CA ASP A 5 4.51 0.02 -10.90
C ASP A 5 3.78 1.31 -10.58
N LYS A 6 2.82 1.68 -11.42
CA LYS A 6 1.99 2.86 -11.18
C LYS A 6 1.12 2.65 -9.94
N TRP A 7 0.54 1.46 -9.81
CA TRP A 7 -0.26 1.12 -8.64
C TRP A 7 0.57 1.21 -7.36
N LYS A 8 1.83 0.71 -7.39
CA LYS A 8 2.71 0.81 -6.22
C LYS A 8 2.98 2.26 -5.85
N ALA A 9 3.21 3.12 -6.83
CA ALA A 9 3.44 4.54 -6.57
C ALA A 9 2.21 5.17 -5.93
N ASP A 10 1.01 4.82 -6.41
CA ASP A 10 -0.24 5.33 -5.85
C ASP A 10 -0.43 4.85 -4.41
N ILE A 11 -0.17 3.57 -4.13
CA ILE A 11 -0.28 3.01 -2.79
C ILE A 11 0.72 3.69 -1.84
N SER A 12 1.96 3.91 -2.29
CA SER A 12 2.96 4.60 -1.47
C SER A 12 2.51 6.01 -1.09
N ALA A 13 1.88 6.72 -2.03
CA ALA A 13 1.35 8.05 -1.75
C ALA A 13 0.19 8.00 -0.76
N VAL A 14 -0.69 7.00 -0.88
CA VAL A 14 -1.83 6.83 0.02
C VAL A 14 -1.36 6.51 1.43
N ALA A 15 -0.23 5.82 1.58
CA ALA A 15 0.31 5.50 2.90
C ALA A 15 0.57 6.78 3.74
N ASP A 16 0.85 7.91 3.09
CA ASP A 16 1.03 9.18 3.78
C ASP A 16 -0.26 9.71 4.40
N GLU A 17 -1.40 9.12 4.06
CA GLU A 17 -2.70 9.53 4.57
C GLU A 17 -3.17 8.69 5.76
N GLY A 18 -2.36 7.73 6.22
CA GLY A 18 -2.65 6.94 7.40
C GLY A 18 -3.18 5.54 7.08
N THR A 19 -3.23 4.71 8.12
CA THR A 19 -3.57 3.28 7.99
C THR A 19 -4.98 3.05 7.43
N ALA A 20 -5.97 3.80 7.91
CA ALA A 20 -7.35 3.59 7.48
C ALA A 20 -7.50 3.80 5.96
N LYS A 21 -6.89 4.87 5.46
CA LYS A 21 -6.95 5.17 4.03
C LYS A 21 -6.19 4.13 3.22
N LEU A 22 -5.02 3.73 3.70
CA LEU A 22 -4.20 2.73 3.04
C LEU A 22 -4.96 1.40 2.92
N GLN A 23 -5.61 0.96 3.99
CA GLN A 23 -6.37 -0.28 3.98
C GLN A 23 -7.57 -0.21 3.05
N ASP A 24 -8.25 0.94 3.00
CA ASP A 24 -9.38 1.12 2.12
C ASP A 24 -8.97 0.97 0.65
N VAL A 25 -7.89 1.65 0.25
CA VAL A 25 -7.41 1.58 -1.12
C VAL A 25 -6.88 0.18 -1.45
N TRP A 26 -6.21 -0.46 -0.48
CA TRP A 26 -5.73 -1.84 -0.66
C TRP A 26 -6.90 -2.79 -0.95
N LYS A 27 -7.98 -2.68 -0.20
CA LYS A 27 -9.16 -3.54 -0.38
C LYS A 27 -9.81 -3.33 -1.76
N ARG A 28 -9.77 -2.12 -2.28
CA ARG A 28 -10.34 -1.79 -3.58
C ARG A 28 -9.44 -2.15 -4.74
N SER A 29 -8.20 -2.51 -4.45
CA SER A 29 -7.23 -2.84 -5.49
C SER A 29 -7.52 -4.19 -6.11
N SER A 30 -7.02 -4.38 -7.34
CA SER A 30 -7.13 -5.66 -8.03
C SER A 30 -6.49 -6.77 -7.20
N ALA A 31 -7.14 -7.93 -7.17
CA ALA A 31 -6.59 -9.10 -6.50
C ALA A 31 -5.25 -9.51 -7.10
N ASP A 32 -5.05 -9.29 -8.39
CA ASP A 32 -3.79 -9.61 -9.06
C ASP A 32 -2.65 -8.76 -8.51
N PHE A 33 -2.87 -7.46 -8.31
CA PHE A 33 -1.87 -6.58 -7.74
C PHE A 33 -1.56 -6.95 -6.30
N ARG A 34 -2.60 -7.18 -5.50
CA ARG A 34 -2.42 -7.55 -4.09
C ARG A 34 -1.65 -8.85 -3.96
N SER A 35 -2.00 -9.86 -4.74
CA SER A 35 -1.34 -11.15 -4.72
C SER A 35 0.12 -11.03 -5.14
N HIS A 36 0.40 -10.27 -6.19
CA HIS A 36 1.76 -10.07 -6.67
C HIS A 36 2.61 -9.37 -5.60
N ALA A 37 2.08 -8.34 -4.98
CA ALA A 37 2.79 -7.62 -3.93
C ALA A 37 3.09 -8.53 -2.73
N ALA A 38 2.12 -9.34 -2.32
CA ALA A 38 2.30 -10.24 -1.18
C ALA A 38 3.36 -11.30 -1.45
N LYS A 39 3.51 -11.74 -2.70
CA LYS A 39 4.48 -12.79 -3.06
C LYS A 39 5.87 -12.23 -3.36
N HIS A 40 5.95 -11.07 -3.99
CA HIS A 40 7.22 -10.58 -4.55
C HIS A 40 7.69 -9.27 -3.92
N ASP A 41 6.81 -8.51 -3.28
CA ASP A 41 7.14 -7.20 -2.72
C ASP A 41 6.63 -7.04 -1.29
N LEU A 42 6.66 -8.10 -0.52
CA LEU A 42 6.15 -8.08 0.85
C LEU A 42 6.83 -7.00 1.69
N GLN A 43 8.15 -6.84 1.55
CA GLN A 43 8.88 -5.83 2.32
C GLN A 43 8.41 -4.42 1.98
N TRP A 44 8.13 -4.17 0.71
CA TRP A 44 7.57 -2.88 0.30
C TRP A 44 6.21 -2.64 0.96
N TRP A 45 5.35 -3.66 0.94
CA TRP A 45 4.02 -3.54 1.56
C TRP A 45 4.12 -3.31 3.07
N GLU A 46 5.03 -4.04 3.73
CA GLU A 46 5.25 -3.84 5.16
C GLU A 46 5.76 -2.43 5.45
N SER A 47 6.62 -1.88 4.59
CA SER A 47 7.10 -0.50 4.73
C SER A 47 5.96 0.50 4.59
N CYS A 48 5.03 0.26 3.66
CA CYS A 48 3.86 1.12 3.49
C CYS A 48 2.99 1.13 4.74
N LYS A 49 2.77 -0.04 5.33
CA LYS A 49 1.97 -0.16 6.55
C LYS A 49 2.64 0.57 7.72
N THR A 50 3.95 0.41 7.86
CA THR A 50 4.71 1.10 8.91
C THR A 50 4.64 2.61 8.74
N LYS A 51 4.82 3.09 7.52
CA LYS A 51 4.74 4.51 7.21
C LYS A 51 3.37 5.07 7.55
N ALA A 52 2.31 4.35 7.16
CA ALA A 52 0.94 4.78 7.43
C ALA A 52 0.66 4.83 8.93
N ALA A 53 1.15 3.85 9.69
CA ALA A 53 0.99 3.83 11.14
C ALA A 53 1.73 5.00 11.78
N THR A 54 2.92 5.34 11.29
CA THR A 54 3.71 6.46 11.80
C THR A 54 2.99 7.78 11.58
N VAL A 55 2.46 7.98 10.38
CA VAL A 55 1.69 9.19 10.04
C VAL A 55 0.47 9.31 10.93
N GLN A 56 -0.25 8.21 11.13
CA GLN A 56 -1.45 8.20 11.96
C GLN A 56 -1.15 8.57 13.40
N HIS A 57 -0.02 8.09 13.93
CA HIS A 57 0.37 8.37 15.31
C HIS A 57 0.94 9.78 15.49
N ALA A 58 1.44 10.38 14.42
CA ALA A 58 2.00 11.74 14.46
C ALA A 58 0.92 12.82 14.59
N ALA A 59 -0.31 12.45 14.31
CA ALA A 59 -1.43 13.37 14.46
C ALA A 59 -1.89 13.42 15.91
#